data_0dd495c074fcbef3ad22bdba19ac98cd
#
_entry.id   0dd495c074fcbef3ad22bdba19ac98cd
#
_cell.length_a   1.000
_cell.length_b   1.000
_cell.length_c   1.000
_cell.angle_alpha   90.00
_cell.angle_beta   90.00
_cell.angle_gamma   90.00
#
_symmetry.space_group_name_H-M   'P 1'
#
loop_
_entity.id
_entity.type
_entity.pdbx_description
1 polymer ?
#
loop_
_entity_poly.entity_id
_entity_poly.type
_entity_poly.pdbx_seq_one_letter_code
_entity_poly.pdbx_strand_id
1 'polypeptide(L)'
;MLIKIILGTTIAVFCFSFFSFQLKTKNKSLHLNVLFTDHMVLQQKSNVAFWGVNAPNEKVTISTGWGKSETTITDSDGNWELHMLTPKAGGPYTIHVQDVHSNILIKDVLIGEVWLASGQSNMEMPLRGWPPNDAIDNSKEEIAKSGYPEIRMFTVERQLSLDPKVTFNGKWTVSTPETSGGFSASAYFFARRLHKTLNVPIGIIHSSWGGTPIEAWTSAQQVKKTGDFDLILKTISSVDRQKEASGWFSKWKSIAIPLGDKQWDQLVVYDSEFKQVDYDDSQWNQVYLPGQFDAITKSDFDGVMWFRKTVHVRDLESDYMLEIEAIDDMDVIYINGNKVGSFAGANYSNSKRVYKVPKTLLNKGANTIAIRAIDVGGPGTFKGPMLLISDSGSKISLSGYWNYRTAAEIYKGKLYLYGTEHLN
;
A
#
# COMPACT_ATOMS: atom_id res chain seq x y z
N MET A 1 81.98 -16.57 -56.12
CA MET A 1 80.62 -17.07 -56.25
C MET A 1 79.76 -16.39 -55.18
N LEU A 2 79.08 -15.32 -55.56
CA LEU A 2 78.29 -14.48 -54.66
C LEU A 2 76.89 -15.07 -54.48
N ILE A 3 76.42 -15.23 -53.25
CA ILE A 3 75.01 -15.49 -52.95
C ILE A 3 74.46 -14.25 -52.27
N LYS A 4 73.52 -13.57 -52.89
CA LYS A 4 72.77 -12.47 -52.31
C LYS A 4 71.68 -13.03 -51.42
N ILE A 5 71.64 -12.57 -50.14
CA ILE A 5 70.57 -12.78 -49.24
C ILE A 5 69.64 -11.56 -49.36
N ILE A 6 68.39 -11.79 -49.73
CA ILE A 6 67.33 -10.76 -49.74
C ILE A 6 66.64 -10.84 -48.40
N LEU A 7 66.74 -9.75 -47.64
CA LEU A 7 66.02 -9.58 -46.37
C LEU A 7 64.65 -9.00 -46.71
N GLY A 8 63.61 -9.80 -46.58
CA GLY A 8 62.20 -9.34 -46.67
C GLY A 8 61.71 -8.82 -45.31
N THR A 9 61.51 -7.53 -45.25
CA THR A 9 60.84 -6.87 -44.09
C THR A 9 59.35 -6.99 -44.21
N THR A 10 58.74 -7.83 -43.39
CA THR A 10 57.28 -7.91 -43.26
C THR A 10 56.81 -6.86 -42.27
N ILE A 11 56.16 -5.80 -42.76
CA ILE A 11 55.49 -4.79 -41.90
C ILE A 11 54.16 -5.37 -41.48
N ALA A 12 54.05 -5.76 -40.22
CA ALA A 12 52.75 -6.11 -39.60
C ALA A 12 52.02 -4.83 -39.21
N VAL A 13 50.97 -4.50 -39.99
CA VAL A 13 50.02 -3.42 -39.66
C VAL A 13 49.08 -3.92 -38.60
N PHE A 14 49.31 -3.52 -37.35
CA PHE A 14 48.35 -3.71 -36.23
C PHE A 14 47.19 -2.71 -36.39
N CYS A 15 46.08 -3.16 -36.95
CA CYS A 15 44.81 -2.43 -36.86
C CYS A 15 44.29 -2.47 -35.44
N PHE A 16 44.58 -1.43 -34.67
CA PHE A 16 43.86 -1.17 -33.40
C PHE A 16 42.43 -0.76 -33.76
N SER A 17 41.49 -1.73 -33.69
CA SER A 17 40.07 -1.44 -33.69
C SER A 17 39.74 -0.81 -32.33
N PHE A 18 39.62 0.50 -32.28
CA PHE A 18 38.99 1.19 -31.18
C PHE A 18 37.51 0.75 -31.13
N PHE A 19 37.22 -0.28 -30.32
CA PHE A 19 35.86 -0.55 -29.91
C PHE A 19 35.48 0.58 -28.92
N SER A 20 34.90 1.63 -29.45
CA SER A 20 34.19 2.62 -28.65
C SER A 20 33.03 1.92 -27.96
N PHE A 21 33.25 1.52 -26.71
CA PHE A 21 32.15 1.12 -25.85
C PHE A 21 31.31 2.39 -25.62
N GLN A 22 30.35 2.65 -26.46
CA GLN A 22 29.29 3.61 -26.19
C GLN A 22 28.47 3.01 -25.04
N LEU A 23 28.83 3.41 -23.83
CA LEU A 23 27.87 3.34 -22.72
C LEU A 23 26.60 4.00 -23.24
N LYS A 24 25.55 3.22 -23.46
CA LYS A 24 24.19 3.72 -23.66
C LYS A 24 23.80 4.41 -22.36
N THR A 25 24.22 5.65 -22.16
CA THR A 25 23.59 6.55 -21.22
C THR A 25 22.15 6.65 -21.67
N LYS A 26 21.24 6.11 -20.86
CA LYS A 26 19.80 6.28 -21.06
C LYS A 26 19.59 7.79 -21.11
N ASN A 27 19.39 8.37 -22.31
CA ASN A 27 19.14 9.80 -22.44
C ASN A 27 17.97 10.16 -21.53
N LYS A 28 18.27 10.83 -20.41
CA LYS A 28 17.23 11.40 -19.58
C LYS A 28 16.62 12.55 -20.38
N SER A 29 15.32 12.59 -20.52
CA SER A 29 14.56 13.73 -21.05
C SER A 29 14.11 14.62 -19.92
N LEU A 30 13.71 15.86 -20.23
CA LEU A 30 13.20 16.81 -19.25
C LEU A 30 11.96 16.27 -18.53
N HIS A 31 12.06 16.11 -17.21
CA HIS A 31 10.96 15.70 -16.34
C HIS A 31 11.00 16.53 -15.07
N LEU A 32 9.82 16.89 -14.59
CA LEU A 32 9.64 17.49 -13.27
C LEU A 32 9.24 16.42 -12.25
N ASN A 33 9.42 16.76 -10.97
CA ASN A 33 8.78 15.99 -9.91
C ASN A 33 7.26 16.02 -10.06
N VAL A 34 6.60 14.95 -9.65
CA VAL A 34 5.15 14.78 -9.76
C VAL A 34 4.32 15.84 -8.99
N LEU A 35 4.93 16.56 -8.07
CA LEU A 35 4.29 17.73 -7.39
C LEU A 35 4.05 18.89 -8.35
N PHE A 36 4.81 18.99 -9.45
CA PHE A 36 4.71 20.09 -10.40
C PHE A 36 3.89 19.67 -11.62
N THR A 37 2.60 19.60 -11.41
CA THR A 37 1.63 19.22 -12.46
C THR A 37 0.43 20.16 -12.45
N ASP A 38 -0.45 19.99 -13.42
CA ASP A 38 -1.71 20.75 -13.49
C ASP A 38 -2.47 20.67 -12.16
N HIS A 39 -3.18 21.74 -11.85
CA HIS A 39 -4.00 21.90 -10.65
C HIS A 39 -3.21 22.09 -9.33
N MET A 40 -1.89 22.19 -9.36
CA MET A 40 -1.08 22.39 -8.15
C MET A 40 -1.35 23.74 -7.49
N VAL A 41 -1.05 23.83 -6.19
CA VAL A 41 -0.94 25.09 -5.44
C VAL A 41 0.50 25.26 -5.02
N LEU A 42 1.04 26.48 -5.18
CA LEU A 42 2.34 26.88 -4.68
C LEU A 42 2.18 27.84 -3.50
N GLN A 43 3.08 27.74 -2.52
CA GLN A 43 3.09 28.62 -1.36
C GLN A 43 3.25 30.07 -1.80
N GLN A 44 2.38 30.97 -1.31
CA GLN A 44 2.43 32.40 -1.60
C GLN A 44 3.61 33.11 -0.91
N LYS A 45 4.09 34.22 -1.49
CA LYS A 45 5.14 35.09 -0.94
C LYS A 45 6.36 34.30 -0.45
N SER A 46 6.75 33.28 -1.19
CA SER A 46 7.79 32.34 -0.82
C SER A 46 8.78 32.14 -1.97
N ASN A 47 9.98 31.71 -1.63
CA ASN A 47 10.96 31.26 -2.61
C ASN A 47 10.80 29.75 -2.79
N VAL A 48 9.98 29.35 -3.77
CA VAL A 48 9.60 27.93 -3.99
C VAL A 48 10.66 27.25 -4.84
N ALA A 49 11.12 26.08 -4.37
CA ALA A 49 12.01 25.21 -5.15
C ALA A 49 11.20 24.45 -6.20
N PHE A 50 11.74 24.37 -7.42
CA PHE A 50 11.34 23.45 -8.49
C PHE A 50 12.51 22.52 -8.79
N TRP A 51 12.24 21.23 -9.00
CA TRP A 51 13.28 20.26 -9.29
C TRP A 51 12.81 19.14 -10.21
N GLY A 52 13.78 18.48 -10.80
CA GLY A 52 13.52 17.39 -11.71
C GLY A 52 14.80 16.77 -12.27
N VAL A 53 14.66 16.11 -13.42
CA VAL A 53 15.79 15.50 -14.13
C VAL A 53 15.78 15.90 -15.60
N ASN A 54 16.95 15.89 -16.23
CA ASN A 54 17.14 16.04 -17.67
C ASN A 54 18.49 15.38 -18.07
N ALA A 55 18.91 15.55 -19.32
CA ALA A 55 20.28 15.19 -19.70
C ALA A 55 21.31 16.02 -18.91
N PRO A 56 22.49 15.46 -18.59
CA PRO A 56 23.56 16.20 -17.87
C PRO A 56 24.02 17.44 -18.64
N ASN A 57 24.32 18.50 -17.88
CA ASN A 57 24.79 19.81 -18.39
C ASN A 57 23.82 20.51 -19.34
N GLU A 58 22.54 20.16 -19.28
CA GLU A 58 21.49 20.82 -20.08
C GLU A 58 20.89 22.01 -19.32
N LYS A 59 20.58 23.05 -20.09
CA LYS A 59 19.93 24.25 -19.56
C LYS A 59 18.43 24.02 -19.43
N VAL A 60 17.87 24.27 -18.23
CA VAL A 60 16.43 24.26 -17.95
C VAL A 60 15.98 25.66 -17.59
N THR A 61 14.92 26.14 -18.24
CA THR A 61 14.31 27.43 -17.99
C THR A 61 12.87 27.25 -17.54
N ILE A 62 12.47 27.94 -16.47
CA ILE A 62 11.07 28.04 -16.02
C ILE A 62 10.59 29.47 -16.21
N SER A 63 9.48 29.64 -16.91
CA SER A 63 8.78 30.91 -17.10
C SER A 63 7.35 30.80 -16.59
N THR A 64 6.88 31.81 -15.88
CA THR A 64 5.63 31.78 -15.13
C THR A 64 4.65 32.84 -15.61
N GLY A 65 3.36 32.54 -15.52
CA GLY A 65 2.28 33.48 -15.86
C GLY A 65 2.19 34.73 -14.95
N TRP A 66 2.94 34.78 -13.84
CA TRP A 66 3.09 35.99 -13.01
C TRP A 66 4.35 36.79 -13.33
N GLY A 67 4.97 36.54 -14.49
CA GLY A 67 6.05 37.37 -15.06
C GLY A 67 7.44 37.09 -14.49
N LYS A 68 7.70 35.94 -13.92
CA LYS A 68 9.05 35.52 -13.49
C LYS A 68 9.63 34.49 -14.46
N SER A 69 10.95 34.55 -14.65
CA SER A 69 11.69 33.54 -15.40
C SER A 69 13.04 33.30 -14.76
N GLU A 70 13.37 32.03 -14.54
CA GLU A 70 14.63 31.61 -13.94
C GLU A 70 15.23 30.44 -14.73
N THR A 71 16.53 30.26 -14.63
CA THR A 71 17.28 29.25 -15.39
C THR A 71 18.29 28.55 -14.50
N THR A 72 18.44 27.25 -14.71
CA THR A 72 19.47 26.41 -14.08
C THR A 72 20.15 25.51 -15.11
N ILE A 73 21.25 24.84 -14.74
CA ILE A 73 21.93 23.83 -15.53
C ILE A 73 21.91 22.52 -14.72
N THR A 74 21.58 21.42 -15.34
CA THR A 74 21.60 20.09 -14.70
C THR A 74 23.00 19.70 -14.29
N ASP A 75 23.12 18.97 -13.17
CA ASP A 75 24.38 18.39 -12.71
C ASP A 75 24.85 17.22 -13.61
N SER A 76 26.00 16.62 -13.25
CA SER A 76 26.56 15.44 -13.95
C SER A 76 25.65 14.23 -13.94
N ASP A 77 24.74 14.13 -12.98
CA ASP A 77 23.74 13.06 -12.85
C ASP A 77 22.41 13.39 -13.54
N GLY A 78 22.32 14.62 -14.09
CA GLY A 78 21.15 15.13 -14.77
C GLY A 78 20.05 15.61 -13.83
N ASN A 79 20.32 15.86 -12.55
CA ASN A 79 19.37 16.50 -11.64
C ASN A 79 19.45 18.02 -11.78
N TRP A 80 18.33 18.67 -11.59
CA TRP A 80 18.27 20.13 -11.57
C TRP A 80 17.34 20.62 -10.46
N GLU A 81 17.66 21.79 -9.94
CA GLU A 81 16.85 22.55 -9.00
C GLU A 81 16.98 24.03 -9.30
N LEU A 82 15.89 24.76 -9.16
CA LEU A 82 15.88 26.22 -9.16
C LEU A 82 14.82 26.75 -8.20
N HIS A 83 14.99 27.98 -7.78
CA HIS A 83 14.07 28.66 -6.87
C HIS A 83 13.37 29.82 -7.56
N MET A 84 12.08 29.98 -7.27
CA MET A 84 11.23 30.99 -7.88
C MET A 84 10.40 31.72 -6.83
N LEU A 85 10.47 33.06 -6.84
CA LEU A 85 9.62 33.89 -5.97
C LEU A 85 8.18 33.88 -6.47
N THR A 86 7.26 33.46 -5.59
CA THR A 86 5.83 33.48 -5.83
C THR A 86 5.19 34.80 -5.37
N PRO A 87 4.16 35.30 -6.05
CA PRO A 87 3.42 36.50 -5.63
C PRO A 87 2.50 36.19 -4.43
N LYS A 88 1.65 37.18 -4.08
CA LYS A 88 0.49 36.93 -3.20
C LYS A 88 -0.49 35.96 -3.82
N ALA A 89 -1.34 35.38 -2.99
CA ALA A 89 -2.39 34.44 -3.40
C ALA A 89 -3.19 34.93 -4.61
N GLY A 90 -3.49 34.01 -5.51
CA GLY A 90 -4.21 34.28 -6.75
C GLY A 90 -4.00 33.18 -7.79
N GLY A 91 -4.37 33.46 -9.01
CA GLY A 91 -4.37 32.52 -10.14
C GLY A 91 -5.73 32.45 -10.81
N PRO A 92 -5.94 31.48 -11.73
CA PRO A 92 -4.97 30.47 -12.16
C PRO A 92 -3.87 31.03 -13.06
N TYR A 93 -2.68 30.48 -12.91
CA TYR A 93 -1.50 30.79 -13.73
C TYR A 93 -1.09 29.59 -14.57
N THR A 94 -0.19 29.83 -15.54
CA THR A 94 0.54 28.79 -16.30
C THR A 94 2.01 28.85 -15.94
N ILE A 95 2.68 27.72 -16.06
CA ILE A 95 4.14 27.61 -15.95
C ILE A 95 4.65 26.84 -17.16
N HIS A 96 5.66 27.42 -17.81
CA HIS A 96 6.40 26.75 -18.88
C HIS A 96 7.74 26.30 -18.35
N VAL A 97 8.07 25.03 -18.56
CA VAL A 97 9.37 24.45 -18.24
C VAL A 97 9.96 23.92 -19.52
N GLN A 98 11.11 24.45 -19.92
CA GLN A 98 11.68 24.16 -21.24
C GLN A 98 13.18 23.92 -21.19
N ASP A 99 13.63 23.05 -22.09
CA ASP A 99 15.01 22.91 -22.52
C ASP A 99 15.11 23.15 -24.04
N VAL A 100 16.24 22.78 -24.66
CA VAL A 100 16.43 22.92 -26.12
C VAL A 100 15.56 21.98 -26.95
N HIS A 101 15.01 20.91 -26.34
CA HIS A 101 14.27 19.85 -27.02
C HIS A 101 12.81 19.74 -26.61
N SER A 102 12.46 20.24 -25.41
CA SER A 102 11.17 19.99 -24.76
C SER A 102 10.56 21.28 -24.23
N ASN A 103 9.23 21.34 -24.27
CA ASN A 103 8.45 22.42 -23.63
C ASN A 103 7.26 21.78 -22.91
N ILE A 104 7.28 21.83 -21.59
CA ILE A 104 6.22 21.31 -20.71
C ILE A 104 5.40 22.52 -20.25
N LEU A 105 4.09 22.46 -20.47
CA LEU A 105 3.13 23.46 -20.05
C LEU A 105 2.30 22.92 -18.88
N ILE A 106 2.43 23.53 -17.73
CA ILE A 106 1.61 23.25 -16.53
C ILE A 106 0.51 24.32 -16.47
N LYS A 107 -0.74 23.88 -16.32
CA LYS A 107 -1.93 24.73 -16.35
C LYS A 107 -2.63 24.74 -15.00
N ASP A 108 -3.50 25.75 -14.82
CA ASP A 108 -4.37 25.88 -13.65
C ASP A 108 -3.59 25.84 -12.33
N VAL A 109 -2.47 26.57 -12.28
CA VAL A 109 -1.63 26.72 -11.10
C VAL A 109 -2.20 27.83 -10.22
N LEU A 110 -2.45 27.53 -8.96
CA LEU A 110 -2.87 28.50 -7.95
C LEU A 110 -1.70 28.85 -7.04
N ILE A 111 -1.71 30.09 -6.53
CA ILE A 111 -0.80 30.56 -5.48
C ILE A 111 -1.64 30.75 -4.22
N GLY A 112 -1.24 30.13 -3.10
CA GLY A 112 -2.01 30.15 -1.86
C GLY A 112 -1.23 29.60 -0.68
N GLU A 113 -1.91 28.95 0.24
CA GLU A 113 -1.29 28.23 1.36
C GLU A 113 -1.14 26.76 1.04
N VAL A 114 0.04 26.20 1.30
CA VAL A 114 0.33 24.76 1.07
C VAL A 114 0.67 24.10 2.39
N TRP A 115 -0.01 22.97 2.67
CA TRP A 115 0.13 22.24 3.92
C TRP A 115 0.43 20.77 3.67
N LEU A 116 1.30 20.19 4.49
CA LEU A 116 1.53 18.75 4.56
C LEU A 116 0.65 18.15 5.66
N ALA A 117 -0.22 17.23 5.28
CA ALA A 117 -1.08 16.47 6.19
C ALA A 117 -0.55 15.04 6.28
N SER A 118 0.08 14.70 7.41
CA SER A 118 0.75 13.42 7.62
C SER A 118 0.32 12.77 8.93
N GLY A 119 0.44 11.46 9.02
CA GLY A 119 0.12 10.68 10.20
C GLY A 119 -0.34 9.25 9.88
N GLN A 120 -1.08 8.68 10.79
CA GLN A 120 -1.61 7.32 10.63
C GLN A 120 -3.15 7.33 10.43
N SER A 121 -3.89 6.33 10.93
CA SER A 121 -5.31 6.10 10.62
C SER A 121 -6.24 7.31 10.75
N ASN A 122 -6.08 8.17 11.77
CA ASN A 122 -6.91 9.37 11.91
C ASN A 122 -6.66 10.42 10.81
N MET A 123 -5.46 10.46 10.26
CA MET A 123 -5.15 11.31 9.11
C MET A 123 -5.51 10.62 7.80
N GLU A 124 -5.49 9.31 7.77
CA GLU A 124 -5.81 8.52 6.57
C GLU A 124 -7.30 8.43 6.29
N MET A 125 -8.14 8.36 7.34
CA MET A 125 -9.59 8.16 7.23
C MET A 125 -10.20 9.04 6.13
N PRO A 126 -10.77 8.46 5.07
CA PRO A 126 -11.32 9.24 3.96
C PRO A 126 -12.63 9.93 4.36
N LEU A 127 -13.01 11.00 3.65
CA LEU A 127 -14.21 11.76 3.93
C LEU A 127 -15.50 10.91 3.84
N ARG A 128 -15.50 9.85 3.01
CA ARG A 128 -16.61 8.87 2.98
C ARG A 128 -16.64 7.93 4.19
N GLY A 129 -15.63 7.96 5.06
CA GLY A 129 -15.40 6.98 6.10
C GLY A 129 -14.97 5.62 5.56
N TRP A 130 -14.94 4.61 6.45
CA TRP A 130 -14.75 3.19 6.14
C TRP A 130 -16.03 2.41 6.49
N PRO A 131 -17.08 2.50 5.66
CA PRO A 131 -18.32 1.79 5.95
C PRO A 131 -18.10 0.26 5.93
N PRO A 132 -18.89 -0.50 6.72
CA PRO A 132 -20.03 0.00 7.50
C PRO A 132 -19.67 0.51 8.90
N ASN A 133 -18.44 0.30 9.39
CA ASN A 133 -18.12 0.42 10.82
C ASN A 133 -17.70 1.84 11.22
N ASP A 134 -16.93 2.51 10.37
CA ASP A 134 -16.33 3.80 10.68
C ASP A 134 -16.90 4.87 9.75
N ALA A 135 -18.12 5.27 10.00
CA ALA A 135 -18.78 6.36 9.26
C ALA A 135 -18.32 7.73 9.78
N ILE A 136 -18.22 8.68 8.87
CA ILE A 136 -18.10 10.09 9.21
C ILE A 136 -19.49 10.70 9.21
N ASP A 137 -19.85 11.39 10.30
CA ASP A 137 -21.14 12.07 10.42
C ASP A 137 -21.37 13.04 9.26
N ASN A 138 -22.54 12.96 8.66
CA ASN A 138 -22.93 13.78 7.51
C ASN A 138 -22.00 13.69 6.28
N SER A 139 -21.22 12.61 6.15
CA SER A 139 -20.22 12.47 5.08
C SER A 139 -20.81 12.63 3.67
N LYS A 140 -21.99 12.08 3.42
CA LYS A 140 -22.69 12.21 2.12
C LYS A 140 -23.03 13.66 1.77
N GLU A 141 -23.49 14.43 2.76
CA GLU A 141 -23.81 15.84 2.57
C GLU A 141 -22.53 16.67 2.41
N GLU A 142 -21.49 16.38 3.19
CA GLU A 142 -20.20 17.04 3.08
C GLU A 142 -19.56 16.81 1.70
N ILE A 143 -19.60 15.58 1.21
CA ILE A 143 -19.12 15.24 -0.13
C ILE A 143 -19.95 15.97 -1.19
N ALA A 144 -21.27 15.96 -1.10
CA ALA A 144 -22.14 16.66 -2.05
C ALA A 144 -21.89 18.18 -2.10
N LYS A 145 -21.41 18.78 -0.99
CA LYS A 145 -21.09 20.21 -0.85
C LYS A 145 -19.61 20.53 -1.04
N SER A 146 -18.78 19.58 -1.47
CA SER A 146 -17.32 19.73 -1.54
C SER A 146 -16.79 20.43 -2.80
N GLY A 147 -17.64 21.11 -3.54
CA GLY A 147 -17.26 21.91 -4.70
C GLY A 147 -16.49 23.17 -4.33
N TYR A 148 -15.20 23.04 -4.04
CA TYR A 148 -14.28 24.13 -3.72
C TYR A 148 -13.15 24.18 -4.75
N PRO A 149 -13.30 24.94 -5.85
CA PRO A 149 -12.31 24.95 -6.94
C PRO A 149 -10.93 25.50 -6.53
N GLU A 150 -10.84 26.22 -5.42
CA GLU A 150 -9.57 26.72 -4.89
C GLU A 150 -8.98 25.82 -3.79
N ILE A 151 -9.60 24.69 -3.45
CA ILE A 151 -8.99 23.65 -2.62
C ILE A 151 -8.45 22.57 -3.54
N ARG A 152 -7.16 22.29 -3.43
CA ARG A 152 -6.46 21.29 -4.22
C ARG A 152 -5.87 20.22 -3.32
N MET A 153 -6.04 19.00 -3.71
CA MET A 153 -5.73 17.82 -2.91
C MET A 153 -4.71 16.95 -3.66
N PHE A 154 -3.61 16.61 -3.02
CA PHE A 154 -2.61 15.70 -3.52
C PHE A 154 -2.46 14.54 -2.53
N THR A 155 -2.62 13.30 -2.96
CA THR A 155 -2.33 12.14 -2.12
C THR A 155 -1.06 11.46 -2.62
N VAL A 156 -0.07 11.35 -1.73
CA VAL A 156 1.16 10.60 -1.97
C VAL A 156 0.83 9.10 -1.89
N GLU A 157 1.16 8.35 -2.93
CA GLU A 157 1.05 6.89 -2.88
C GLU A 157 2.00 6.31 -1.84
N ARG A 158 1.52 5.33 -1.08
CA ARG A 158 2.30 4.68 -0.02
C ARG A 158 3.53 3.98 -0.59
N GLN A 159 4.66 4.25 0.00
CA GLN A 159 5.93 3.65 -0.39
C GLN A 159 6.86 3.51 0.80
N LEU A 160 7.48 2.35 0.94
CA LEU A 160 8.53 2.13 1.93
C LEU A 160 9.88 2.52 1.35
N SER A 161 10.70 3.22 2.14
CA SER A 161 12.08 3.53 1.78
C SER A 161 12.93 3.71 3.03
N LEU A 162 14.16 3.22 2.98
CA LEU A 162 15.18 3.46 4.02
C LEU A 162 15.83 4.83 3.88
N ASP A 163 15.85 5.35 2.67
CA ASP A 163 16.46 6.63 2.34
C ASP A 163 15.43 7.60 1.80
N PRO A 164 15.62 8.90 2.00
CA PRO A 164 14.77 9.92 1.39
C PRO A 164 14.70 9.73 -0.13
N LYS A 165 13.49 9.76 -0.68
CA LYS A 165 13.25 9.67 -2.12
C LYS A 165 12.89 11.04 -2.69
N VAL A 166 13.49 11.37 -3.82
CA VAL A 166 13.15 12.57 -4.58
C VAL A 166 12.02 12.32 -5.58
N THR A 167 11.67 11.04 -5.81
CA THR A 167 10.58 10.63 -6.70
C THR A 167 9.56 9.78 -5.95
N PHE A 168 8.28 10.04 -6.17
CA PHE A 168 7.14 9.32 -5.61
C PHE A 168 5.97 9.46 -6.57
N ASN A 169 4.85 8.78 -6.31
CA ASN A 169 3.64 8.88 -7.12
C ASN A 169 2.56 9.69 -6.40
N GLY A 170 1.67 10.25 -7.19
CA GLY A 170 0.54 11.04 -6.74
C GLY A 170 0.06 11.99 -7.83
N LYS A 171 -1.04 12.66 -7.60
CA LYS A 171 -1.51 13.72 -8.49
C LYS A 171 -2.37 14.74 -7.74
N TRP A 172 -2.34 16.00 -8.21
CA TRP A 172 -3.26 17.01 -7.76
C TRP A 172 -4.67 16.78 -8.31
N THR A 173 -5.65 17.00 -7.47
CA THR A 173 -7.06 16.97 -7.81
C THR A 173 -7.76 18.20 -7.26
N VAL A 174 -8.75 18.69 -7.99
CA VAL A 174 -9.64 19.76 -7.51
C VAL A 174 -10.64 19.15 -6.52
N SER A 175 -10.98 19.86 -5.46
CA SER A 175 -12.02 19.43 -4.53
C SER A 175 -13.39 19.51 -5.19
N THR A 176 -13.98 18.38 -5.51
CA THR A 176 -15.32 18.19 -6.07
C THR A 176 -16.05 17.03 -5.39
N PRO A 177 -17.37 16.89 -5.53
CA PRO A 177 -18.08 15.73 -5.01
C PRO A 177 -17.50 14.38 -5.46
N GLU A 178 -16.93 14.32 -6.68
CA GLU A 178 -16.36 13.10 -7.25
C GLU A 178 -15.00 12.75 -6.66
N THR A 179 -14.22 13.76 -6.25
CA THR A 179 -12.82 13.57 -5.81
C THR A 179 -12.66 13.57 -4.31
N SER A 180 -13.50 14.29 -3.57
CA SER A 180 -13.31 14.52 -2.13
C SER A 180 -13.63 13.33 -1.26
N GLY A 181 -14.51 12.43 -1.70
CA GLY A 181 -14.94 11.29 -0.90
C GLY A 181 -13.82 10.34 -0.49
N GLY A 182 -12.79 10.19 -1.32
CA GLY A 182 -11.61 9.36 -1.05
C GLY A 182 -10.45 10.08 -0.39
N PHE A 183 -10.53 11.40 -0.20
CA PHE A 183 -9.48 12.19 0.41
C PHE A 183 -9.60 12.21 1.94
N SER A 184 -8.49 12.40 2.66
CA SER A 184 -8.47 12.51 4.12
C SER A 184 -9.53 13.47 4.65
N ALA A 185 -10.40 13.00 5.54
CA ALA A 185 -11.43 13.82 6.18
C ALA A 185 -10.80 14.94 7.01
N SER A 186 -9.81 14.61 7.85
CA SER A 186 -9.12 15.59 8.71
C SER A 186 -8.48 16.69 7.87
N ALA A 187 -7.78 16.30 6.79
CA ALA A 187 -7.14 17.26 5.89
C ALA A 187 -8.15 18.09 5.10
N TYR A 188 -9.27 17.50 4.66
CA TYR A 188 -10.34 18.19 3.96
C TYR A 188 -11.02 19.24 4.85
N PHE A 189 -11.42 18.90 6.07
CA PHE A 189 -12.06 19.84 6.99
C PHE A 189 -11.12 20.97 7.37
N PHE A 190 -9.83 20.68 7.58
CA PHE A 190 -8.80 21.67 7.81
C PHE A 190 -8.68 22.66 6.62
N ALA A 191 -8.52 22.11 5.40
CA ALA A 191 -8.41 22.95 4.18
C ALA A 191 -9.65 23.83 3.98
N ARG A 192 -10.84 23.25 4.14
CA ARG A 192 -12.12 23.99 4.04
C ARG A 192 -12.22 25.12 5.06
N ARG A 193 -11.79 24.87 6.30
CA ARG A 193 -11.79 25.91 7.35
C ARG A 193 -10.83 27.05 7.00
N LEU A 194 -9.60 26.72 6.58
CA LEU A 194 -8.62 27.72 6.18
C LEU A 194 -9.10 28.54 4.98
N HIS A 195 -9.57 27.88 3.93
CA HIS A 195 -10.07 28.55 2.74
C HIS A 195 -11.17 29.56 3.09
N LYS A 196 -12.18 29.14 3.88
CA LYS A 196 -13.25 30.03 4.32
C LYS A 196 -12.78 31.19 5.21
N THR A 197 -11.71 31.00 5.98
CA THR A 197 -11.20 32.02 6.91
C THR A 197 -10.25 33.00 6.24
N LEU A 198 -9.37 32.51 5.38
CA LEU A 198 -8.31 33.30 4.75
C LEU A 198 -8.70 33.83 3.37
N ASN A 199 -9.71 33.23 2.75
CA ASN A 199 -10.16 33.55 1.39
C ASN A 199 -9.00 33.52 0.36
N VAL A 200 -8.19 32.44 0.43
CA VAL A 200 -7.07 32.16 -0.47
C VAL A 200 -7.12 30.69 -0.92
N PRO A 201 -6.50 30.34 -2.06
CA PRO A 201 -6.33 28.95 -2.46
C PRO A 201 -5.59 28.13 -1.40
N ILE A 202 -6.01 26.87 -1.22
CA ILE A 202 -5.38 25.93 -0.28
C ILE A 202 -4.97 24.67 -1.02
N GLY A 203 -3.68 24.33 -0.92
CA GLY A 203 -3.12 23.06 -1.37
C GLY A 203 -2.83 22.17 -0.17
N ILE A 204 -3.30 20.92 -0.23
CA ILE A 204 -2.98 19.90 0.78
C ILE A 204 -2.22 18.76 0.12
N ILE A 205 -1.02 18.50 0.62
CA ILE A 205 -0.24 17.30 0.31
C ILE A 205 -0.49 16.29 1.43
N HIS A 206 -1.24 15.26 1.14
CA HIS A 206 -1.63 14.22 2.09
C HIS A 206 -0.69 13.03 1.96
N SER A 207 -0.05 12.62 3.08
CA SER A 207 0.80 11.45 3.18
C SER A 207 0.56 10.78 4.52
N SER A 208 -0.19 9.69 4.52
CA SER A 208 -0.53 8.95 5.74
C SER A 208 -0.55 7.44 5.51
N TRP A 209 -0.38 6.69 6.59
CA TRP A 209 -0.48 5.23 6.55
C TRP A 209 -0.95 4.73 7.92
N GLY A 210 -2.14 4.16 7.98
CA GLY A 210 -2.73 3.59 9.20
C GLY A 210 -1.88 2.47 9.77
N GLY A 211 -1.92 2.32 11.10
CA GLY A 211 -1.15 1.29 11.80
C GLY A 211 0.34 1.59 11.97
N THR A 212 0.87 2.67 11.40
CA THR A 212 2.31 2.98 11.49
C THR A 212 2.68 3.69 12.79
N PRO A 213 3.79 3.31 13.44
CA PRO A 213 4.34 4.03 14.58
C PRO A 213 5.07 5.30 14.13
N ILE A 214 5.38 6.21 15.06
CA ILE A 214 6.05 7.50 14.76
C ILE A 214 7.43 7.31 14.14
N GLU A 215 8.11 6.25 14.45
CA GLU A 215 9.44 5.91 13.94
C GLU A 215 9.42 5.72 12.42
N ALA A 216 8.32 5.20 11.87
CA ALA A 216 8.14 5.05 10.41
C ALA A 216 8.10 6.39 9.66
N TRP A 217 7.80 7.49 10.36
CA TRP A 217 7.73 8.87 9.85
C TRP A 217 8.95 9.71 10.24
N THR A 218 9.92 9.08 10.92
CA THR A 218 11.14 9.73 11.39
C THR A 218 12.31 9.27 10.53
N SER A 219 13.17 10.20 10.11
CA SER A 219 14.35 9.81 9.31
C SER A 219 15.25 8.83 10.07
N ALA A 220 15.85 7.87 9.36
CA ALA A 220 16.77 6.91 9.95
C ALA A 220 17.90 7.58 10.74
N GLN A 221 18.36 8.77 10.31
CA GLN A 221 19.36 9.56 11.02
C GLN A 221 18.87 10.02 12.40
N GLN A 222 17.60 10.42 12.52
CA GLN A 222 17.04 10.86 13.81
C GLN A 222 16.70 9.66 14.69
N VAL A 223 16.14 8.59 14.14
CA VAL A 223 15.88 7.33 14.87
C VAL A 223 17.17 6.77 15.45
N LYS A 224 18.28 6.80 14.69
CA LYS A 224 19.59 6.36 15.15
C LYS A 224 20.11 7.15 16.36
N LYS A 225 19.75 8.44 16.50
CA LYS A 225 20.17 9.27 17.63
C LYS A 225 19.55 8.84 18.96
N THR A 226 18.43 8.12 18.96
CA THR A 226 17.82 7.59 20.20
C THR A 226 18.57 6.41 20.77
N GLY A 227 19.35 5.67 19.95
CA GLY A 227 20.13 4.50 20.36
C GLY A 227 19.30 3.20 20.51
N ASP A 228 18.00 3.29 20.59
CA ASP A 228 17.12 2.13 20.87
C ASP A 228 16.88 1.23 19.65
N PHE A 229 17.15 1.74 18.44
CA PHE A 229 16.80 1.10 17.17
C PHE A 229 18.02 0.63 16.36
N ASP A 230 19.23 0.70 16.89
CA ASP A 230 20.46 0.40 16.15
C ASP A 230 20.45 -1.02 15.56
N LEU A 231 19.99 -2.02 16.31
CA LEU A 231 19.90 -3.39 15.84
C LEU A 231 18.88 -3.52 14.68
N ILE A 232 17.74 -2.87 14.80
CA ILE A 232 16.68 -2.86 13.77
C ILE A 232 17.18 -2.19 12.51
N LEU A 233 17.78 -1.00 12.64
CA LEU A 233 18.34 -0.24 11.50
C LEU A 233 19.44 -1.04 10.79
N LYS A 234 20.33 -1.69 11.54
CA LYS A 234 21.37 -2.56 10.98
C LYS A 234 20.77 -3.75 10.24
N THR A 235 19.77 -4.41 10.82
CA THR A 235 19.08 -5.54 10.18
C THR A 235 18.40 -5.10 8.89
N ILE A 236 17.67 -3.98 8.92
CA ILE A 236 16.97 -3.45 7.74
C ILE A 236 17.97 -3.05 6.65
N SER A 237 19.08 -2.40 6.99
CA SER A 237 20.09 -1.96 6.01
C SER A 237 20.94 -3.10 5.43
N SER A 238 21.05 -4.23 6.13
CA SER A 238 21.84 -5.39 5.67
C SER A 238 21.09 -6.32 4.73
N VAL A 239 19.75 -6.17 4.62
CA VAL A 239 18.87 -7.05 3.84
C VAL A 239 18.21 -6.25 2.73
N ASP A 240 18.44 -6.64 1.48
CA ASP A 240 17.61 -6.19 0.34
C ASP A 240 16.26 -6.93 0.38
N ARG A 241 15.43 -6.56 1.34
CA ARG A 241 14.12 -7.18 1.57
C ARG A 241 13.22 -7.15 0.34
N GLN A 242 13.34 -6.13 -0.49
CA GLN A 242 12.57 -6.07 -1.73
C GLN A 242 13.01 -7.14 -2.73
N LYS A 243 14.31 -7.38 -2.82
CA LYS A 243 14.86 -8.42 -3.69
C LYS A 243 14.54 -9.81 -3.15
N GLU A 244 14.71 -10.02 -1.85
CA GLU A 244 14.35 -11.30 -1.19
C GLU A 244 12.86 -11.59 -1.28
N ALA A 245 12.00 -10.64 -0.93
CA ALA A 245 10.55 -10.78 -1.05
C ALA A 245 10.13 -11.02 -2.51
N SER A 246 10.64 -10.23 -3.46
CA SER A 246 10.36 -10.44 -4.88
C SER A 246 10.85 -11.82 -5.37
N GLY A 247 12.02 -12.28 -4.89
CA GLY A 247 12.55 -13.61 -5.17
C GLY A 247 11.69 -14.74 -4.56
N TRP A 248 11.14 -14.52 -3.36
CA TRP A 248 10.20 -15.44 -2.74
C TRP A 248 8.90 -15.52 -3.53
N PHE A 249 8.24 -14.38 -3.75
CA PHE A 249 6.94 -14.34 -4.45
C PHE A 249 7.02 -14.79 -5.91
N SER A 250 8.17 -14.64 -6.58
CA SER A 250 8.35 -15.13 -7.95
C SER A 250 8.22 -16.64 -8.12
N LYS A 251 8.32 -17.41 -7.03
CA LYS A 251 8.15 -18.88 -7.02
C LYS A 251 6.68 -19.30 -7.08
N TRP A 252 5.75 -18.39 -6.83
CA TRP A 252 4.34 -18.70 -6.63
C TRP A 252 3.50 -18.17 -7.77
N LYS A 253 2.46 -18.91 -8.14
CA LYS A 253 1.43 -18.41 -9.06
C LYS A 253 0.70 -17.23 -8.40
N SER A 254 0.45 -16.19 -9.16
CA SER A 254 -0.31 -15.03 -8.68
C SER A 254 -1.55 -14.77 -9.52
N ILE A 255 -2.56 -14.22 -8.88
CA ILE A 255 -3.80 -13.74 -9.51
C ILE A 255 -4.05 -12.28 -9.11
N ALA A 256 -4.96 -11.61 -9.82
CA ALA A 256 -5.43 -10.29 -9.42
C ALA A 256 -6.19 -10.38 -8.08
N ILE A 257 -6.06 -9.35 -7.26
CA ILE A 257 -6.85 -9.25 -6.03
C ILE A 257 -8.33 -9.10 -6.41
N PRO A 258 -9.24 -9.87 -5.78
CA PRO A 258 -10.67 -9.72 -5.98
C PRO A 258 -11.15 -8.30 -5.66
N LEU A 259 -12.02 -7.74 -6.50
CA LEU A 259 -12.50 -6.35 -6.36
C LEU A 259 -13.88 -6.22 -5.68
N GLY A 260 -14.51 -7.33 -5.34
CA GLY A 260 -15.84 -7.30 -4.73
C GLY A 260 -16.20 -8.60 -4.01
N ASP A 261 -17.19 -8.52 -3.15
CA ASP A 261 -17.60 -9.56 -2.20
C ASP A 261 -17.83 -10.93 -2.86
N LYS A 262 -18.52 -10.96 -4.01
CA LYS A 262 -18.77 -12.21 -4.75
C LYS A 262 -17.50 -12.88 -5.24
N GLN A 263 -16.49 -12.09 -5.61
CA GLN A 263 -15.20 -12.62 -6.06
C GLN A 263 -14.41 -13.22 -4.90
N TRP A 264 -14.50 -12.63 -3.71
CA TRP A 264 -13.90 -13.17 -2.50
C TRP A 264 -14.57 -14.46 -2.04
N ASP A 265 -15.91 -14.54 -2.09
CA ASP A 265 -16.66 -15.76 -1.74
C ASP A 265 -16.35 -16.92 -2.69
N GLN A 266 -16.06 -16.62 -3.96
CA GLN A 266 -15.73 -17.63 -5.00
C GLN A 266 -14.23 -17.82 -5.20
N LEU A 267 -13.39 -17.21 -4.37
CA LEU A 267 -11.94 -17.25 -4.51
C LEU A 267 -11.37 -18.67 -4.38
N VAL A 268 -10.73 -19.14 -5.44
CA VAL A 268 -10.04 -20.42 -5.49
C VAL A 268 -8.53 -20.19 -5.29
N VAL A 269 -7.99 -20.70 -4.19
CA VAL A 269 -6.55 -20.64 -3.85
C VAL A 269 -5.96 -22.04 -3.63
N TYR A 270 -6.60 -23.08 -4.18
CA TYR A 270 -6.17 -24.50 -4.08
C TYR A 270 -6.02 -25.00 -2.64
N ASP A 271 -6.91 -24.56 -1.76
CA ASP A 271 -6.92 -24.81 -0.32
C ASP A 271 -8.12 -25.64 0.15
N SER A 272 -8.88 -26.23 -0.78
CA SER A 272 -10.16 -26.91 -0.49
C SER A 272 -10.00 -28.18 0.37
N GLU A 273 -8.81 -28.75 0.45
CA GLU A 273 -8.50 -29.91 1.29
C GLU A 273 -8.42 -29.55 2.78
N PHE A 274 -8.09 -28.30 3.12
CA PHE A 274 -7.86 -27.87 4.50
C PHE A 274 -9.11 -27.89 5.38
N LYS A 275 -10.29 -27.96 4.79
CA LYS A 275 -11.56 -28.16 5.52
C LYS A 275 -11.87 -29.60 5.88
N GLN A 276 -11.20 -30.58 5.25
CA GLN A 276 -11.53 -32.00 5.39
C GLN A 276 -11.15 -32.53 6.78
N VAL A 277 -11.94 -33.49 7.29
CA VAL A 277 -11.73 -34.07 8.64
C VAL A 277 -10.43 -34.87 8.72
N ASP A 278 -10.13 -35.57 7.66
CA ASP A 278 -8.97 -36.48 7.52
C ASP A 278 -7.69 -35.77 7.06
N TYR A 279 -7.74 -34.45 6.87
CA TYR A 279 -6.55 -33.67 6.52
C TYR A 279 -5.57 -33.64 7.71
N ASP A 280 -4.32 -34.05 7.48
CA ASP A 280 -3.26 -34.03 8.48
C ASP A 280 -2.70 -32.62 8.66
N ASP A 281 -3.08 -31.96 9.74
CA ASP A 281 -2.61 -30.65 10.16
C ASP A 281 -1.55 -30.68 11.27
N SER A 282 -0.93 -31.84 11.52
CA SER A 282 0.08 -32.04 12.57
C SER A 282 1.34 -31.18 12.38
N GLN A 283 1.65 -30.80 11.16
CA GLN A 283 2.79 -29.96 10.79
C GLN A 283 2.45 -28.47 10.73
N TRP A 284 1.19 -28.08 11.04
CA TRP A 284 0.81 -26.70 11.07
C TRP A 284 1.34 -26.02 12.32
N ASN A 285 1.60 -24.72 12.21
CA ASN A 285 1.94 -23.91 13.37
C ASN A 285 0.72 -23.71 14.28
N GLN A 286 0.94 -23.25 15.52
CA GLN A 286 -0.13 -23.00 16.49
C GLN A 286 -0.23 -21.52 16.86
N VAL A 287 -1.46 -21.07 17.07
CA VAL A 287 -1.80 -19.74 17.56
C VAL A 287 -2.88 -19.83 18.62
N TYR A 288 -2.84 -18.92 19.58
CA TYR A 288 -3.89 -18.80 20.60
C TYR A 288 -4.98 -17.83 20.09
N LEU A 289 -6.22 -18.33 19.94
CA LEU A 289 -7.37 -17.52 19.56
C LEU A 289 -8.40 -17.47 20.71
N PRO A 290 -9.15 -16.38 20.91
CA PRO A 290 -9.09 -15.13 20.14
C PRO A 290 -7.79 -14.37 20.34
N GLY A 291 -7.37 -13.59 19.33
CA GLY A 291 -6.12 -12.84 19.34
C GLY A 291 -5.78 -12.34 17.93
N GLN A 292 -4.69 -11.61 17.85
CA GLN A 292 -4.16 -11.10 16.61
C GLN A 292 -3.32 -12.19 15.93
N PHE A 293 -3.68 -12.56 14.69
CA PHE A 293 -3.01 -13.67 14.01
C PHE A 293 -1.89 -13.21 13.04
N ASP A 294 -1.88 -11.98 12.59
CA ASP A 294 -0.80 -11.42 11.80
C ASP A 294 0.49 -11.20 12.62
N ALA A 295 0.37 -10.94 13.94
CA ALA A 295 1.52 -10.86 14.85
C ALA A 295 2.40 -12.14 14.83
N ILE A 296 1.87 -13.27 14.37
CA ILE A 296 2.56 -14.55 14.27
C ILE A 296 3.55 -14.55 13.10
N THR A 297 3.22 -13.86 12.02
CA THR A 297 4.06 -13.77 10.80
C THR A 297 5.20 -12.78 10.95
N LYS A 298 5.23 -11.98 12.04
CA LYS A 298 6.17 -10.87 12.27
C LYS A 298 6.12 -9.80 11.17
N SER A 299 5.02 -9.73 10.44
CA SER A 299 4.74 -8.75 9.39
C SER A 299 3.24 -8.52 9.34
N ASP A 300 2.80 -7.38 8.82
CA ASP A 300 1.41 -7.16 8.45
C ASP A 300 1.06 -8.16 7.33
N PHE A 301 0.33 -9.21 7.69
CA PHE A 301 -0.06 -10.25 6.77
C PHE A 301 -1.42 -9.93 6.19
N ASP A 302 -1.47 -9.67 4.90
CA ASP A 302 -2.71 -9.62 4.14
C ASP A 302 -2.82 -10.88 3.27
N GLY A 303 -3.96 -11.55 3.29
CA GLY A 303 -4.12 -12.77 2.49
C GLY A 303 -5.15 -13.75 3.04
N VAL A 304 -4.94 -15.02 2.77
CA VAL A 304 -5.81 -16.13 3.16
C VAL A 304 -5.09 -17.04 4.14
N MET A 305 -5.66 -17.21 5.33
CA MET A 305 -5.13 -18.07 6.37
C MET A 305 -6.20 -19.06 6.85
N TRP A 306 -5.80 -20.29 7.08
CA TRP A 306 -6.65 -21.33 7.64
C TRP A 306 -6.32 -21.58 9.10
N PHE A 307 -7.38 -21.83 9.88
CA PHE A 307 -7.30 -22.20 11.28
C PHE A 307 -8.11 -23.47 11.51
N ARG A 308 -7.55 -24.44 12.22
CA ARG A 308 -8.20 -25.72 12.50
C ARG A 308 -8.14 -26.06 13.98
N LYS A 309 -9.23 -26.59 14.51
CA LYS A 309 -9.33 -27.04 15.88
C LYS A 309 -10.28 -28.21 16.00
N THR A 310 -9.90 -29.21 16.79
CA THR A 310 -10.80 -30.29 17.21
C THR A 310 -11.49 -29.91 18.52
N VAL A 311 -12.81 -30.04 18.53
CA VAL A 311 -13.66 -29.82 19.70
C VAL A 311 -14.50 -31.07 20.01
N HIS A 312 -14.88 -31.26 21.27
CA HIS A 312 -15.67 -32.44 21.66
C HIS A 312 -17.09 -32.02 22.02
N VAL A 313 -18.06 -32.52 21.27
CA VAL A 313 -19.49 -32.35 21.49
C VAL A 313 -20.03 -33.57 22.27
N ARG A 314 -20.67 -33.32 23.41
CA ARG A 314 -21.22 -34.36 24.28
C ARG A 314 -22.71 -34.62 24.05
N ASP A 315 -23.44 -33.58 23.73
CA ASP A 315 -24.88 -33.55 23.52
C ASP A 315 -25.21 -33.20 22.07
N LEU A 316 -26.07 -34.03 21.43
CA LEU A 316 -26.55 -33.88 20.05
C LEU A 316 -28.08 -33.82 19.98
N GLU A 317 -28.75 -33.47 21.05
CA GLU A 317 -30.22 -33.45 21.08
C GLU A 317 -30.80 -32.25 20.31
N SER A 318 -30.05 -31.13 20.23
CA SER A 318 -30.47 -29.93 19.53
C SER A 318 -29.44 -29.41 18.53
N ASP A 319 -29.85 -28.46 17.70
CA ASP A 319 -28.93 -27.68 16.85
C ASP A 319 -28.03 -26.77 17.71
N TYR A 320 -26.99 -26.23 17.09
CA TYR A 320 -26.05 -25.33 17.72
C TYR A 320 -25.96 -24.00 16.96
N MET A 321 -25.50 -22.97 17.66
CA MET A 321 -25.08 -21.71 17.07
C MET A 321 -23.57 -21.55 17.29
N LEU A 322 -22.84 -21.28 16.22
CA LEU A 322 -21.43 -20.87 16.30
C LEU A 322 -21.40 -19.36 16.35
N GLU A 323 -20.84 -18.82 17.42
CA GLU A 323 -20.70 -17.39 17.63
C GLU A 323 -19.24 -17.00 17.78
N ILE A 324 -18.78 -15.99 17.01
CA ILE A 324 -17.48 -15.35 17.14
C ILE A 324 -17.73 -13.85 17.14
N GLU A 325 -17.14 -13.11 18.10
CA GLU A 325 -17.41 -11.68 18.24
C GLU A 325 -17.05 -10.90 16.99
N ALA A 326 -15.86 -11.15 16.43
CA ALA A 326 -15.51 -10.67 15.10
C ALA A 326 -14.33 -11.44 14.51
N ILE A 327 -14.21 -11.44 13.19
CA ILE A 327 -13.05 -11.89 12.41
C ILE A 327 -12.72 -10.78 11.42
N ASP A 328 -11.48 -10.39 11.34
CA ASP A 328 -10.97 -9.37 10.42
C ASP A 328 -10.47 -10.04 9.13
N ASP A 329 -10.95 -9.74 7.94
CA ASP A 329 -12.15 -8.99 7.48
C ASP A 329 -13.29 -9.95 7.18
N MET A 330 -12.97 -11.08 6.49
CA MET A 330 -13.90 -12.05 5.91
C MET A 330 -13.60 -13.46 6.40
N ASP A 331 -14.60 -14.31 6.35
CA ASP A 331 -14.42 -15.72 6.74
C ASP A 331 -15.32 -16.68 5.98
N VAL A 332 -14.89 -17.93 5.93
CA VAL A 332 -15.72 -19.10 5.62
C VAL A 332 -15.47 -20.15 6.69
N ILE A 333 -16.53 -20.61 7.36
CA ILE A 333 -16.43 -21.58 8.46
C ILE A 333 -17.00 -22.94 8.04
N TYR A 334 -16.27 -23.96 8.39
CA TYR A 334 -16.63 -25.35 8.14
C TYR A 334 -16.65 -26.16 9.44
N ILE A 335 -17.59 -27.09 9.55
CA ILE A 335 -17.64 -28.11 10.59
C ILE A 335 -17.67 -29.47 9.90
N ASN A 336 -16.74 -30.32 10.25
CA ASN A 336 -16.57 -31.68 9.66
C ASN A 336 -16.60 -31.60 8.11
N GLY A 337 -15.89 -30.65 7.50
CA GLY A 337 -15.80 -30.45 6.06
C GLY A 337 -16.99 -29.74 5.41
N ASN A 338 -18.09 -29.53 6.12
CA ASN A 338 -19.30 -28.89 5.62
C ASN A 338 -19.33 -27.41 5.95
N LYS A 339 -19.61 -26.56 4.96
CA LYS A 339 -19.75 -25.11 5.16
C LYS A 339 -20.96 -24.81 6.03
N VAL A 340 -20.78 -24.09 7.13
CA VAL A 340 -21.84 -23.64 8.03
C VAL A 340 -22.15 -22.17 7.88
N GLY A 341 -21.21 -21.36 7.39
CA GLY A 341 -21.42 -19.95 7.14
C GLY A 341 -20.23 -19.30 6.46
N SER A 342 -20.46 -18.08 5.97
CA SER A 342 -19.42 -17.22 5.44
C SER A 342 -19.81 -15.75 5.60
N PHE A 343 -18.82 -14.91 5.70
CA PHE A 343 -18.96 -13.47 5.70
C PHE A 343 -17.98 -12.91 4.66
N ALA A 344 -18.52 -12.38 3.56
CA ALA A 344 -17.74 -11.79 2.49
C ALA A 344 -17.96 -10.27 2.47
N GLY A 345 -16.89 -9.53 2.23
CA GLY A 345 -16.89 -8.08 2.17
C GLY A 345 -15.81 -7.47 3.07
N ALA A 346 -14.99 -6.59 2.50
CA ALA A 346 -14.02 -5.81 3.25
C ALA A 346 -14.73 -4.82 4.20
N ASN A 347 -14.05 -4.41 5.28
CA ASN A 347 -14.52 -3.46 6.29
C ASN A 347 -15.59 -3.99 7.28
N TYR A 348 -15.63 -5.30 7.51
CA TYR A 348 -16.52 -5.92 8.51
C TYR A 348 -15.75 -6.45 9.73
N SER A 349 -14.59 -5.91 9.99
CA SER A 349 -13.68 -6.34 11.08
C SER A 349 -14.29 -6.33 12.48
N ASN A 350 -15.41 -5.64 12.68
CA ASN A 350 -16.13 -5.56 13.97
C ASN A 350 -17.52 -6.23 13.95
N SER A 351 -17.88 -6.93 12.87
CA SER A 351 -19.19 -7.56 12.76
C SER A 351 -19.21 -8.94 13.45
N LYS A 352 -20.20 -9.17 14.29
CA LYS A 352 -20.39 -10.47 14.95
C LYS A 352 -20.75 -11.54 13.92
N ARG A 353 -20.10 -12.71 14.01
CA ARG A 353 -20.40 -13.91 13.25
C ARG A 353 -21.34 -14.80 14.05
N VAL A 354 -22.48 -15.14 13.47
CA VAL A 354 -23.46 -16.03 14.07
C VAL A 354 -23.96 -16.99 13.00
N TYR A 355 -23.56 -18.27 13.12
CA TYR A 355 -23.85 -19.28 12.12
C TYR A 355 -24.61 -20.44 12.75
N LYS A 356 -25.74 -20.84 12.12
CA LYS A 356 -26.49 -22.02 12.54
C LYS A 356 -25.71 -23.30 12.17
N VAL A 357 -25.57 -24.19 13.13
CA VAL A 357 -24.92 -25.49 12.98
C VAL A 357 -25.95 -26.60 13.25
N PRO A 358 -26.54 -27.18 12.20
CA PRO A 358 -27.45 -28.31 12.36
C PRO A 358 -26.75 -29.47 13.08
N LYS A 359 -27.42 -30.08 14.01
CA LYS A 359 -26.88 -31.26 14.73
C LYS A 359 -26.45 -32.41 13.84
N THR A 360 -27.02 -32.49 12.64
CA THR A 360 -26.65 -33.48 11.61
C THR A 360 -25.24 -33.31 11.06
N LEU A 361 -24.62 -32.12 11.25
CA LEU A 361 -23.23 -31.86 10.88
C LEU A 361 -22.22 -32.20 11.98
N LEU A 362 -22.71 -32.52 13.17
CA LEU A 362 -21.90 -32.80 14.35
C LEU A 362 -21.87 -34.30 14.66
N ASN A 363 -20.78 -34.78 15.23
CA ASN A 363 -20.61 -36.10 15.80
C ASN A 363 -20.60 -36.02 17.33
N LYS A 364 -21.13 -37.02 18.00
CA LYS A 364 -20.87 -37.21 19.42
C LYS A 364 -19.39 -37.53 19.62
N GLY A 365 -18.67 -36.71 20.35
CA GLY A 365 -17.20 -36.79 20.47
C GLY A 365 -16.49 -35.74 19.62
N ALA A 366 -15.45 -36.13 18.92
CA ALA A 366 -14.57 -35.24 18.18
C ALA A 366 -15.23 -34.63 16.93
N ASN A 367 -15.09 -33.33 16.77
CA ASN A 367 -15.51 -32.58 15.59
C ASN A 367 -14.41 -31.59 15.18
N THR A 368 -14.15 -31.47 13.88
CA THR A 368 -13.19 -30.54 13.32
C THR A 368 -13.90 -29.24 12.93
N ILE A 369 -13.46 -28.13 13.49
CA ILE A 369 -13.83 -26.79 13.04
C ILE A 369 -12.67 -26.24 12.22
N ALA A 370 -12.96 -25.81 10.98
CA ALA A 370 -11.99 -25.16 10.10
C ALA A 370 -12.50 -23.79 9.70
N ILE A 371 -11.67 -22.76 9.88
CA ILE A 371 -11.97 -21.37 9.55
C ILE A 371 -10.97 -20.90 8.49
N ARG A 372 -11.48 -20.47 7.35
CA ARG A 372 -10.72 -19.76 6.33
C ARG A 372 -10.93 -18.27 6.54
N ALA A 373 -9.97 -17.59 7.14
CA ALA A 373 -9.99 -16.16 7.33
C ALA A 373 -9.28 -15.47 6.16
N ILE A 374 -9.79 -14.32 5.75
CA ILE A 374 -9.24 -13.49 4.68
C ILE A 374 -9.10 -12.09 5.23
N ASP A 375 -7.88 -11.61 5.27
CA ASP A 375 -7.49 -10.26 5.68
C ASP A 375 -7.00 -9.51 4.44
N VAL A 376 -7.49 -8.30 4.22
CA VAL A 376 -7.13 -7.48 3.04
C VAL A 376 -6.46 -6.16 3.42
N GLY A 377 -6.17 -5.97 4.70
CA GLY A 377 -5.43 -4.83 5.21
C GLY A 377 -5.72 -4.51 6.67
N GLY A 378 -4.70 -4.08 7.36
CA GLY A 378 -4.75 -3.82 8.80
C GLY A 378 -4.34 -5.03 9.63
N PRO A 379 -4.56 -5.03 10.95
CA PRO A 379 -4.19 -6.14 11.81
C PRO A 379 -5.23 -7.26 11.79
N GLY A 380 -4.90 -8.38 11.18
CA GLY A 380 -5.74 -9.59 11.17
C GLY A 380 -6.04 -10.11 12.59
N THR A 381 -7.31 -10.12 12.98
CA THR A 381 -7.70 -10.35 14.37
C THR A 381 -8.93 -11.24 14.49
N PHE A 382 -8.90 -12.19 15.42
CA PHE A 382 -10.11 -12.81 15.98
C PHE A 382 -10.45 -12.11 17.29
N LYS A 383 -11.67 -11.57 17.41
CA LYS A 383 -12.18 -11.00 18.66
C LYS A 383 -13.04 -12.02 19.39
N GLY A 384 -12.91 -12.09 20.71
CA GLY A 384 -13.64 -13.02 21.55
C GLY A 384 -14.91 -12.44 22.17
N PRO A 385 -15.81 -13.28 22.66
CA PRO A 385 -15.69 -14.73 22.78
C PRO A 385 -15.93 -15.51 21.47
N MET A 386 -15.39 -16.74 21.44
CA MET A 386 -15.64 -17.74 20.39
C MET A 386 -16.36 -18.94 21.02
N LEU A 387 -17.57 -19.22 20.63
CA LEU A 387 -18.45 -20.20 21.30
C LEU A 387 -19.22 -21.07 20.30
N LEU A 388 -19.43 -22.33 20.66
CA LEU A 388 -20.43 -23.19 20.06
C LEU A 388 -21.52 -23.45 21.13
N ILE A 389 -22.74 -22.97 20.88
CA ILE A 389 -23.83 -22.92 21.85
C ILE A 389 -24.99 -23.78 21.36
N SER A 390 -25.41 -24.79 22.13
CA SER A 390 -26.59 -25.58 21.79
C SER A 390 -27.89 -24.80 22.06
N ASP A 391 -28.98 -25.13 21.37
CA ASP A 391 -30.29 -24.56 21.64
C ASP A 391 -30.78 -24.84 23.09
N SER A 392 -30.23 -25.90 23.75
CA SER A 392 -30.46 -26.20 25.16
C SER A 392 -29.65 -25.31 26.12
N GLY A 393 -28.77 -24.43 25.59
CA GLY A 393 -27.96 -23.49 26.36
C GLY A 393 -26.58 -24.01 26.78
N SER A 394 -26.17 -25.23 26.41
CA SER A 394 -24.82 -25.74 26.66
C SER A 394 -23.80 -24.97 25.82
N LYS A 395 -22.67 -24.57 26.41
CA LYS A 395 -21.65 -23.76 25.76
C LYS A 395 -20.32 -24.53 25.69
N ILE A 396 -19.74 -24.57 24.51
CA ILE A 396 -18.39 -25.08 24.27
C ILE A 396 -17.52 -23.91 23.87
N SER A 397 -16.48 -23.61 24.67
CA SER A 397 -15.52 -22.57 24.32
C SER A 397 -14.62 -23.06 23.17
N LEU A 398 -14.46 -22.21 22.15
CA LEU A 398 -13.53 -22.40 21.06
C LEU A 398 -12.21 -21.70 21.27
N SER A 399 -12.08 -20.91 22.36
CA SER A 399 -10.82 -20.25 22.74
C SER A 399 -9.71 -21.27 23.02
N GLY A 400 -8.47 -20.87 22.81
CA GLY A 400 -7.29 -21.71 23.03
C GLY A 400 -6.43 -21.86 21.78
N TYR A 401 -5.56 -22.88 21.75
CA TYR A 401 -4.68 -23.12 20.62
C TYR A 401 -5.44 -23.67 19.41
N TRP A 402 -5.13 -23.11 18.24
CA TRP A 402 -5.57 -23.51 16.91
C TRP A 402 -4.35 -23.79 16.05
N ASN A 403 -4.42 -24.84 15.22
CA ASN A 403 -3.44 -25.03 14.16
C ASN A 403 -3.74 -24.06 13.02
N TYR A 404 -2.71 -23.43 12.45
CA TYR A 404 -2.89 -22.46 11.35
C TYR A 404 -1.88 -22.68 10.21
N ARG A 405 -2.31 -22.29 9.00
CA ARG A 405 -1.48 -22.30 7.78
C ARG A 405 -1.92 -21.20 6.83
N THR A 406 -0.94 -20.52 6.23
CA THR A 406 -1.15 -19.55 5.15
C THR A 406 -1.46 -20.28 3.85
N ALA A 407 -2.49 -19.86 3.12
CA ALA A 407 -2.87 -20.40 1.82
C ALA A 407 -2.56 -19.45 0.66
N ALA A 408 -2.66 -18.14 0.89
CA ALA A 408 -2.27 -17.12 -0.08
C ALA A 408 -1.90 -15.81 0.62
N GLU A 409 -1.09 -14.99 -0.03
CA GLU A 409 -0.61 -13.71 0.51
C GLU A 409 -0.70 -12.59 -0.52
N ILE A 410 -1.13 -11.41 -0.08
CA ILE A 410 -1.18 -10.20 -0.89
C ILE A 410 0.19 -9.51 -0.86
N TYR A 411 0.77 -9.31 -2.03
CA TYR A 411 2.00 -8.57 -2.17
C TYR A 411 2.00 -7.72 -3.45
N LYS A 412 2.30 -6.44 -3.33
CA LYS A 412 2.35 -5.49 -4.47
C LYS A 412 1.13 -5.57 -5.41
N GLY A 413 -0.05 -5.60 -4.83
CA GLY A 413 -1.31 -5.58 -5.58
C GLY A 413 -1.67 -6.89 -6.30
N LYS A 414 -1.06 -8.01 -5.90
CA LYS A 414 -1.37 -9.36 -6.39
C LYS A 414 -1.55 -10.32 -5.22
N LEU A 415 -2.39 -11.33 -5.43
CA LEU A 415 -2.56 -12.44 -4.49
C LEU A 415 -1.73 -13.63 -4.96
N TYR A 416 -0.75 -14.05 -4.17
CA TYR A 416 0.15 -15.18 -4.43
C TYR A 416 -0.34 -16.44 -3.74
N LEU A 417 -0.38 -17.57 -4.46
CA LEU A 417 -1.07 -18.79 -4.06
C LEU A 417 -0.07 -19.85 -3.61
N TYR A 418 -0.04 -20.18 -2.33
CA TYR A 418 0.91 -21.13 -1.74
C TYR A 418 0.54 -22.62 -1.91
N GLY A 419 -0.71 -22.93 -2.27
CA GLY A 419 -1.16 -24.30 -2.57
C GLY A 419 -0.76 -24.82 -3.95
N THR A 420 0.04 -24.07 -4.73
CA THR A 420 0.38 -24.42 -6.13
C THR A 420 1.73 -25.11 -6.29
N GLU A 421 2.42 -25.50 -5.22
CA GLU A 421 3.71 -26.20 -5.28
C GLU A 421 3.67 -27.50 -6.11
N HIS A 422 2.50 -28.11 -6.26
CA HIS A 422 2.31 -29.39 -7.00
C HIS A 422 1.87 -29.20 -8.46
N LEU A 423 1.80 -27.95 -8.95
CA LEU A 423 1.32 -27.62 -10.30
C LEU A 423 2.43 -27.18 -11.27
N ASN A 424 3.70 -27.27 -10.84
CA ASN A 424 4.88 -26.99 -11.68
C ASN A 424 5.57 -28.28 -12.10
#